data_89ad270ffc2ab34108ab2b58fb3f580b
#
_entry.id   89ad270ffc2ab34108ab2b58fb3f580b
#
_cell.length_a   1.000
_cell.length_b   1.000
_cell.length_c   1.000
_cell.angle_alpha   90.00
_cell.angle_beta   90.00
_cell.angle_gamma   90.00
#
_symmetry.space_group_name_H-M   'P 1'
#
loop_
_entity.id
_entity.type
_entity.pdbx_description
1 polymer ?
#
loop_
_entity_poly.entity_id
_entity_poly.type
_entity_poly.pdbx_seq_one_letter_code
_entity_poly.pdbx_strand_id
1 'polypeptide(L)'
;MSKPRIEPIRVVILGSTGSIGVQALDIIRRNPDRFTVVALCATGANAQALASAAIEFEVEIVGVTRGTCGQDVQMHLFAGVQDRGFSLGERILPELVIGPSAPEQLARLDVDIVLNAIAGAAGLKATLETLAAGNRLALANKESLIIGGDLVSHLAVPGQIIPVDSEHSAIAQCLLAGKGPEVRKLIITASGGPFLGKSRNQLEKVSIDDALAHPTWKMGPLVTINSATLVNKGLEVIEAHLLFDVPFTDIEVTVHPQSVVHSMVEFIDGSTIA
;
A
#
# COMPACT_ATOMS: atom_id res chain seq x y z
N MET A 1 -35.00 -10.63 -14.20
CA MET A 1 -33.63 -10.69 -14.75
C MET A 1 -32.66 -10.66 -13.59
N SER A 2 -31.98 -11.76 -13.29
CA SER A 2 -30.93 -11.82 -12.27
C SER A 2 -29.75 -10.96 -12.76
N LYS A 3 -29.26 -10.05 -11.90
CA LYS A 3 -28.01 -9.32 -12.19
C LYS A 3 -26.91 -10.35 -12.48
N PRO A 4 -26.03 -10.12 -13.48
CA PRO A 4 -24.90 -11.00 -13.69
C PRO A 4 -24.09 -11.06 -12.39
N ARG A 5 -23.78 -12.27 -11.94
CA ARG A 5 -22.95 -12.50 -10.76
C ARG A 5 -21.52 -12.12 -11.18
N ILE A 6 -21.07 -10.96 -10.75
CA ILE A 6 -19.68 -10.54 -10.93
C ILE A 6 -18.87 -11.41 -9.96
N GLU A 7 -17.93 -12.18 -10.47
CA GLU A 7 -17.01 -12.95 -9.62
C GLU A 7 -16.24 -11.98 -8.70
N PRO A 8 -16.00 -12.33 -7.43
CA PRO A 8 -15.22 -11.50 -6.53
C PRO A 8 -13.81 -11.27 -7.06
N ILE A 9 -13.30 -10.07 -6.90
CA ILE A 9 -11.93 -9.69 -7.24
C ILE A 9 -10.95 -10.46 -6.36
N ARG A 10 -10.06 -11.22 -6.95
CA ARG A 10 -9.04 -12.01 -6.25
C ARG A 10 -7.84 -11.16 -5.88
N VAL A 11 -7.49 -11.13 -4.59
CA VAL A 11 -6.48 -10.21 -4.05
C VAL A 11 -5.38 -10.96 -3.29
N VAL A 12 -4.14 -10.59 -3.54
CA VAL A 12 -2.97 -10.91 -2.72
C VAL A 12 -2.56 -9.66 -1.93
N ILE A 13 -2.28 -9.81 -0.63
CA ILE A 13 -1.84 -8.71 0.23
C ILE A 13 -0.44 -8.98 0.76
N LEU A 14 0.53 -8.21 0.29
CA LEU A 14 1.91 -8.22 0.76
C LEU A 14 2.10 -7.12 1.80
N GLY A 15 2.55 -7.48 3.00
CA GLY A 15 2.59 -6.59 4.16
C GLY A 15 1.27 -6.56 4.94
N SER A 16 0.56 -7.68 5.00
CA SER A 16 -0.81 -7.82 5.52
C SER A 16 -0.98 -7.42 6.99
N THR A 17 0.05 -7.51 7.81
CA THR A 17 0.02 -7.11 9.24
C THR A 17 0.47 -5.66 9.47
N GLY A 18 0.86 -4.95 8.41
CA GLY A 18 1.19 -3.52 8.45
C GLY A 18 -0.07 -2.63 8.41
N SER A 19 0.12 -1.31 8.61
CA SER A 19 -0.99 -0.35 8.67
C SER A 19 -1.91 -0.41 7.44
N ILE A 20 -1.36 -0.40 6.24
CA ILE A 20 -2.14 -0.45 4.99
C ILE A 20 -2.79 -1.83 4.80
N GLY A 21 -2.05 -2.92 5.09
CA GLY A 21 -2.58 -4.28 4.97
C GLY A 21 -3.81 -4.51 5.87
N VAL A 22 -3.74 -4.05 7.12
CA VAL A 22 -4.87 -4.13 8.07
C VAL A 22 -6.08 -3.32 7.59
N GLN A 23 -5.87 -2.13 7.04
CA GLN A 23 -6.94 -1.30 6.48
C GLN A 23 -7.57 -1.94 5.23
N ALA A 24 -6.75 -2.56 4.37
CA ALA A 24 -7.24 -3.30 3.21
C ALA A 24 -8.12 -4.48 3.63
N LEU A 25 -7.68 -5.26 4.63
CA LEU A 25 -8.47 -6.36 5.19
C LEU A 25 -9.79 -5.87 5.80
N ASP A 26 -9.80 -4.70 6.45
CA ASP A 26 -11.04 -4.11 6.99
C ASP A 26 -12.02 -3.72 5.87
N ILE A 27 -11.53 -3.15 4.76
CA ILE A 27 -12.35 -2.85 3.58
C ILE A 27 -12.94 -4.14 2.97
N ILE A 28 -12.11 -5.18 2.81
CA ILE A 28 -12.54 -6.45 2.25
C ILE A 28 -13.59 -7.11 3.14
N ARG A 29 -13.38 -7.12 4.47
CA ARG A 29 -14.34 -7.64 5.46
C ARG A 29 -15.72 -7.00 5.33
N ARG A 30 -15.78 -5.71 5.05
CA ARG A 30 -17.03 -4.95 4.84
C ARG A 30 -17.65 -5.14 3.44
N ASN A 31 -16.91 -5.78 2.52
CA ASN A 31 -17.36 -6.00 1.15
C ASN A 31 -17.10 -7.45 0.69
N PRO A 32 -17.62 -8.47 1.40
CA PRO A 32 -17.28 -9.89 1.16
C PRO A 32 -17.71 -10.40 -0.21
N ASP A 33 -18.77 -9.83 -0.78
CA ASP A 33 -19.26 -10.21 -2.11
C ASP A 33 -18.41 -9.65 -3.26
N ARG A 34 -17.49 -8.72 -2.97
CA ARG A 34 -16.68 -8.03 -3.97
C ARG A 34 -15.26 -8.52 -4.07
N PHE A 35 -14.72 -9.09 -2.99
CA PHE A 35 -13.30 -9.46 -2.89
C PHE A 35 -13.12 -10.84 -2.27
N THR A 36 -12.11 -11.55 -2.76
CA THR A 36 -11.59 -12.79 -2.16
C THR A 36 -10.10 -12.62 -1.92
N VAL A 37 -9.67 -12.83 -0.68
CA VAL A 37 -8.24 -12.82 -0.34
C VAL A 37 -7.66 -14.20 -0.64
N VAL A 38 -6.79 -14.27 -1.64
CA VAL A 38 -6.13 -15.53 -2.04
C VAL A 38 -4.92 -15.83 -1.19
N ALA A 39 -4.10 -14.80 -0.91
CA ALA A 39 -2.90 -14.98 -0.12
C ALA A 39 -2.56 -13.74 0.72
N LEU A 40 -1.95 -13.98 1.88
CA LEU A 40 -1.41 -12.98 2.77
C LEU A 40 0.09 -13.19 2.95
N CYS A 41 0.87 -12.11 2.96
CA CYS A 41 2.29 -12.17 3.26
C CYS A 41 2.67 -11.13 4.32
N ALA A 42 3.49 -11.55 5.29
CA ALA A 42 4.07 -10.66 6.29
C ALA A 42 5.43 -11.19 6.76
N THR A 43 6.12 -10.44 7.63
CA THR A 43 7.38 -10.89 8.23
C THR A 43 7.19 -12.08 9.17
N GLY A 44 6.01 -12.27 9.73
CA GLY A 44 5.71 -13.24 10.78
C GLY A 44 6.02 -12.74 12.20
N ALA A 45 6.51 -11.50 12.36
CA ALA A 45 6.79 -10.93 13.69
C ALA A 45 5.55 -10.85 14.58
N ASN A 46 4.38 -10.70 13.99
CA ASN A 46 3.08 -10.88 14.66
C ASN A 46 2.40 -12.11 14.07
N ALA A 47 2.85 -13.29 14.48
CA ALA A 47 2.39 -14.58 13.98
C ALA A 47 0.89 -14.79 14.23
N GLN A 48 0.40 -14.40 15.41
CA GLN A 48 -1.01 -14.48 15.77
C GLN A 48 -1.90 -13.66 14.85
N ALA A 49 -1.54 -12.40 14.59
CA ALA A 49 -2.35 -11.54 13.71
C ALA A 49 -2.38 -12.06 12.27
N LEU A 50 -1.23 -12.56 11.75
CA LEU A 50 -1.16 -13.14 10.42
C LEU A 50 -2.02 -14.40 10.31
N ALA A 51 -1.92 -15.32 11.28
CA ALA A 51 -2.70 -16.54 11.32
C ALA A 51 -4.20 -16.27 11.48
N SER A 52 -4.58 -15.34 12.37
CA SER A 52 -5.99 -14.96 12.58
C SER A 52 -6.62 -14.41 11.30
N ALA A 53 -5.91 -13.52 10.60
CA ALA A 53 -6.37 -13.00 9.32
C ALA A 53 -6.46 -14.11 8.25
N ALA A 54 -5.47 -15.00 8.17
CA ALA A 54 -5.48 -16.10 7.21
C ALA A 54 -6.69 -17.03 7.41
N ILE A 55 -7.04 -17.31 8.66
CA ILE A 55 -8.20 -18.14 9.01
C ILE A 55 -9.51 -17.38 8.77
N GLU A 56 -9.56 -16.09 9.09
CA GLU A 56 -10.75 -15.26 8.89
C GLU A 56 -11.15 -15.18 7.42
N PHE A 57 -10.18 -14.90 6.55
CA PHE A 57 -10.41 -14.74 5.12
C PHE A 57 -10.27 -16.03 4.33
N GLU A 58 -10.03 -17.17 4.99
CA GLU A 58 -9.93 -18.50 4.37
C GLU A 58 -8.91 -18.56 3.22
N VAL A 59 -7.77 -17.90 3.41
CA VAL A 59 -6.77 -17.78 2.34
C VAL A 59 -6.15 -19.13 1.96
N GLU A 60 -5.74 -19.25 0.70
CA GLU A 60 -5.11 -20.45 0.17
C GLU A 60 -3.63 -20.54 0.60
N ILE A 61 -2.94 -19.39 0.68
CA ILE A 61 -1.49 -19.34 0.92
C ILE A 61 -1.14 -18.25 1.94
N VAL A 62 -0.19 -18.57 2.82
CA VAL A 62 0.42 -17.61 3.76
C VAL A 62 1.92 -17.53 3.55
N GLY A 63 2.41 -16.35 3.19
CA GLY A 63 3.83 -16.03 3.06
C GLY A 63 4.43 -15.50 4.37
N VAL A 64 5.58 -16.05 4.77
CA VAL A 64 6.32 -15.61 5.97
C VAL A 64 7.76 -15.29 5.55
N THR A 65 8.13 -14.00 5.50
CA THR A 65 9.46 -13.62 4.98
C THR A 65 10.58 -13.92 5.95
N ARG A 66 10.32 -13.89 7.27
CA ARG A 66 11.32 -14.26 8.28
C ARG A 66 11.21 -15.74 8.62
N GLY A 67 12.13 -16.54 8.12
CA GLY A 67 12.13 -18.01 8.26
C GLY A 67 11.99 -18.50 9.71
N THR A 68 12.59 -17.80 10.67
CA THR A 68 12.49 -18.13 12.11
C THR A 68 11.08 -17.99 12.69
N CYS A 69 10.17 -17.27 12.02
CA CYS A 69 8.80 -17.08 12.47
C CYS A 69 7.82 -18.13 11.86
N GLY A 70 8.28 -18.97 10.93
CA GLY A 70 7.41 -19.91 10.22
C GLY A 70 6.71 -20.91 11.15
N GLN A 71 7.43 -21.44 12.14
CA GLN A 71 6.88 -22.37 13.11
C GLN A 71 5.82 -21.70 14.00
N ASP A 72 6.05 -20.48 14.45
CA ASP A 72 5.09 -19.75 15.28
C ASP A 72 3.80 -19.48 14.50
N VAL A 73 3.91 -19.07 13.23
CA VAL A 73 2.73 -18.87 12.36
C VAL A 73 1.97 -20.18 12.19
N GLN A 74 2.66 -21.29 11.96
CA GLN A 74 2.03 -22.61 11.83
C GLN A 74 1.28 -23.02 13.10
N MET A 75 1.88 -22.82 14.27
CA MET A 75 1.22 -23.13 15.56
C MET A 75 -0.05 -22.29 15.74
N HIS A 76 -0.01 -21.00 15.43
CA HIS A 76 -1.19 -20.14 15.52
C HIS A 76 -2.28 -20.49 14.50
N LEU A 77 -1.92 -20.95 13.30
CA LEU A 77 -2.89 -21.48 12.34
C LEU A 77 -3.59 -22.72 12.87
N PHE A 78 -2.84 -23.68 13.44
CA PHE A 78 -3.44 -24.87 14.05
C PHE A 78 -4.38 -24.52 15.21
N ALA A 79 -3.92 -23.68 16.14
CA ALA A 79 -4.72 -23.25 17.29
C ALA A 79 -6.03 -22.56 16.84
N GLY A 80 -5.94 -21.63 15.90
CA GLY A 80 -7.10 -20.87 15.45
C GLY A 80 -8.14 -21.72 14.67
N VAL A 81 -7.72 -22.81 14.01
CA VAL A 81 -8.65 -23.77 13.40
C VAL A 81 -9.37 -24.59 14.48
N GLN A 82 -8.64 -25.02 15.52
CA GLN A 82 -9.23 -25.74 16.65
C GLN A 82 -10.21 -24.86 17.44
N ASP A 83 -9.90 -23.58 17.66
CA ASP A 83 -10.77 -22.62 18.36
C ASP A 83 -12.10 -22.41 17.61
N ARG A 84 -12.14 -22.64 16.30
CA ARG A 84 -13.37 -22.62 15.50
C ARG A 84 -14.12 -23.96 15.51
N GLY A 85 -13.70 -24.94 16.31
CA GLY A 85 -14.34 -26.21 16.48
C GLY A 85 -14.04 -27.26 15.42
N PHE A 86 -13.02 -27.02 14.56
CA PHE A 86 -12.59 -28.01 13.57
C PHE A 86 -11.45 -28.88 14.13
N SER A 87 -11.52 -30.18 13.89
CA SER A 87 -10.40 -31.10 14.14
C SER A 87 -9.33 -30.95 13.07
N LEU A 88 -8.08 -31.29 13.39
CA LEU A 88 -6.99 -31.33 12.41
C LEU A 88 -7.36 -32.30 11.27
N GLY A 89 -7.33 -31.80 10.03
CA GLY A 89 -7.71 -32.55 8.83
C GLY A 89 -9.16 -32.36 8.36
N GLU A 90 -10.04 -31.77 9.17
CA GLU A 90 -11.41 -31.40 8.74
C GLU A 90 -11.44 -30.12 7.91
N ARG A 91 -10.43 -29.28 8.07
CA ARG A 91 -10.25 -28.06 7.27
C ARG A 91 -8.86 -28.03 6.65
N ILE A 92 -8.80 -27.62 5.39
CA ILE A 92 -7.53 -27.42 4.71
C ILE A 92 -6.87 -26.16 5.29
N LEU A 93 -5.68 -26.32 5.84
CA LEU A 93 -4.84 -25.21 6.26
C LEU A 93 -4.22 -24.54 5.03
N PRO A 94 -3.96 -23.21 5.08
CA PRO A 94 -3.25 -22.56 4.01
C PRO A 94 -1.86 -23.14 3.81
N GLU A 95 -1.39 -23.16 2.57
CA GLU A 95 -0.01 -23.47 2.26
C GLU A 95 0.91 -22.42 2.89
N LEU A 96 2.03 -22.84 3.50
CA LEU A 96 3.04 -21.94 4.05
C LEU A 96 4.21 -21.80 3.10
N VAL A 97 4.43 -20.58 2.60
CA VAL A 97 5.61 -20.19 1.83
C VAL A 97 6.55 -19.42 2.74
N ILE A 98 7.64 -20.08 3.17
CA ILE A 98 8.55 -19.51 4.18
C ILE A 98 9.88 -19.12 3.53
N GLY A 99 10.32 -17.92 3.82
CA GLY A 99 11.61 -17.39 3.37
C GLY A 99 11.52 -15.99 2.76
N PRO A 100 12.66 -15.35 2.52
CA PRO A 100 12.71 -13.97 2.05
C PRO A 100 12.10 -13.76 0.65
N SER A 101 11.96 -14.82 -0.16
CA SER A 101 11.35 -14.78 -1.49
C SER A 101 9.84 -15.06 -1.49
N ALA A 102 9.20 -15.19 -0.33
CA ALA A 102 7.77 -15.43 -0.25
C ALA A 102 6.94 -14.30 -0.94
N PRO A 103 7.27 -13.02 -0.79
CA PRO A 103 6.51 -11.96 -1.48
C PRO A 103 6.56 -12.08 -3.00
N GLU A 104 7.73 -12.41 -3.58
CA GLU A 104 7.90 -12.58 -5.02
C GLU A 104 7.10 -13.77 -5.54
N GLN A 105 7.07 -14.88 -4.79
CA GLN A 105 6.30 -16.07 -5.16
C GLN A 105 4.80 -15.77 -5.15
N LEU A 106 4.30 -15.08 -4.13
CA LEU A 106 2.90 -14.71 -4.03
C LEU A 106 2.50 -13.65 -5.07
N ALA A 107 3.42 -12.76 -5.44
CA ALA A 107 3.18 -11.73 -6.45
C ALA A 107 2.95 -12.31 -7.86
N ARG A 108 3.41 -13.55 -8.12
CA ARG A 108 3.25 -14.27 -9.40
C ARG A 108 1.95 -15.07 -9.50
N LEU A 109 1.18 -15.18 -8.42
CA LEU A 109 -0.09 -15.90 -8.45
C LEU A 109 -1.03 -15.26 -9.49
N ASP A 110 -1.81 -16.10 -10.18
CA ASP A 110 -2.85 -15.64 -11.09
C ASP A 110 -4.02 -15.05 -10.30
N VAL A 111 -4.03 -13.72 -10.17
CA VAL A 111 -5.01 -12.95 -9.40
C VAL A 111 -5.31 -11.61 -10.08
N ASP A 112 -6.39 -10.95 -9.68
CA ASP A 112 -6.76 -9.66 -10.26
C ASP A 112 -5.89 -8.50 -9.74
N ILE A 113 -5.54 -8.54 -8.44
CA ILE A 113 -4.81 -7.45 -7.78
C ILE A 113 -3.79 -8.00 -6.77
N VAL A 114 -2.59 -7.47 -6.82
CA VAL A 114 -1.60 -7.60 -5.74
C VAL A 114 -1.44 -6.25 -5.05
N LEU A 115 -1.79 -6.17 -3.78
CA LEU A 115 -1.49 -5.02 -2.93
C LEU A 115 -0.08 -5.16 -2.36
N ASN A 116 0.84 -4.30 -2.80
CA ASN A 116 2.17 -4.23 -2.23
C ASN A 116 2.27 -3.12 -1.17
N ALA A 117 2.17 -3.53 0.10
CA ALA A 117 2.29 -2.68 1.28
C ALA A 117 3.54 -3.03 2.13
N ILE A 118 4.56 -3.61 1.51
CA ILE A 118 5.86 -3.87 2.14
C ILE A 118 6.60 -2.54 2.26
N ALA A 119 7.10 -2.20 3.45
CA ALA A 119 7.82 -0.95 3.65
C ALA A 119 9.24 -0.98 3.05
N GLY A 120 9.67 0.14 2.46
CA GLY A 120 11.03 0.36 1.98
C GLY A 120 11.38 -0.44 0.72
N ALA A 121 12.67 -0.50 0.39
CA ALA A 121 13.21 -1.15 -0.81
C ALA A 121 12.91 -2.65 -0.93
N ALA A 122 12.57 -3.31 0.19
CA ALA A 122 12.26 -4.74 0.22
C ALA A 122 11.04 -5.12 -0.66
N GLY A 123 10.16 -4.16 -0.94
CA GLY A 123 8.99 -4.38 -1.81
C GLY A 123 9.29 -4.37 -3.31
N LEU A 124 10.47 -3.90 -3.75
CA LEU A 124 10.77 -3.70 -5.17
C LEU A 124 10.65 -4.99 -6.00
N LYS A 125 11.22 -6.11 -5.51
CA LYS A 125 11.15 -7.37 -6.25
C LYS A 125 9.70 -7.84 -6.45
N ALA A 126 8.88 -7.75 -5.40
CA ALA A 126 7.47 -8.10 -5.49
C ALA A 126 6.69 -7.16 -6.45
N THR A 127 7.04 -5.87 -6.50
CA THR A 127 6.52 -4.94 -7.51
C THR A 127 6.81 -5.43 -8.92
N LEU A 128 8.08 -5.75 -9.23
CA LEU A 128 8.50 -6.23 -10.55
C LEU A 128 7.83 -7.55 -10.92
N GLU A 129 7.75 -8.50 -9.98
CA GLU A 129 7.10 -9.80 -10.21
C GLU A 129 5.59 -9.66 -10.46
N THR A 130 4.91 -8.76 -9.74
CA THR A 130 3.50 -8.45 -9.98
C THR A 130 3.27 -7.95 -11.39
N LEU A 131 4.08 -6.99 -11.83
CA LEU A 131 3.97 -6.40 -13.17
C LEU A 131 4.30 -7.42 -14.27
N ALA A 132 5.37 -8.19 -14.08
CA ALA A 132 5.78 -9.25 -15.03
C ALA A 132 4.74 -10.36 -15.16
N ALA A 133 4.03 -10.69 -14.09
CA ALA A 133 2.93 -11.67 -14.12
C ALA A 133 1.66 -11.14 -14.81
N GLY A 134 1.59 -9.84 -15.15
CA GLY A 134 0.41 -9.21 -15.76
C GLY A 134 -0.67 -8.83 -14.75
N ASN A 135 -0.45 -9.03 -13.46
CA ASN A 135 -1.38 -8.65 -12.40
C ASN A 135 -1.47 -7.13 -12.24
N ARG A 136 -2.61 -6.61 -11.82
CA ARG A 136 -2.72 -5.21 -11.42
C ARG A 136 -2.01 -5.02 -10.08
N LEU A 137 -1.19 -3.98 -9.99
CA LEU A 137 -0.43 -3.62 -8.79
C LEU A 137 -1.13 -2.47 -8.04
N ALA A 138 -1.73 -2.75 -6.89
CA ALA A 138 -2.11 -1.71 -5.94
C ALA A 138 -0.86 -1.32 -5.13
N LEU A 139 -0.23 -0.20 -5.51
CA LEU A 139 1.06 0.22 -5.00
C LEU A 139 0.90 1.13 -3.79
N ALA A 140 1.19 0.59 -2.60
CA ALA A 140 1.32 1.34 -1.35
C ALA A 140 2.79 1.52 -0.91
N ASN A 141 3.72 0.92 -1.65
CA ASN A 141 5.17 1.00 -1.43
C ASN A 141 5.78 1.99 -2.44
N LYS A 142 5.81 3.27 -2.08
CA LYS A 142 6.39 4.33 -2.93
C LYS A 142 7.87 4.13 -3.20
N GLU A 143 8.61 3.56 -2.26
CA GLU A 143 10.04 3.32 -2.38
C GLU A 143 10.37 2.36 -3.53
N SER A 144 9.51 1.38 -3.80
CA SER A 144 9.68 0.48 -4.94
C SER A 144 9.65 1.23 -6.27
N LEU A 145 8.72 2.16 -6.43
CA LEU A 145 8.62 2.95 -7.65
C LEU A 145 9.79 3.91 -7.78
N ILE A 146 10.15 4.59 -6.68
CA ILE A 146 11.25 5.59 -6.69
C ILE A 146 12.59 4.92 -6.96
N ILE A 147 12.88 3.79 -6.30
CA ILE A 147 14.15 3.05 -6.48
C ILE A 147 14.17 2.32 -7.82
N GLY A 148 13.04 1.75 -8.21
CA GLY A 148 12.90 1.03 -9.48
C GLY A 148 12.87 1.95 -10.70
N GLY A 149 12.36 3.19 -10.53
CA GLY A 149 12.34 4.22 -11.57
C GLY A 149 11.92 3.66 -12.93
N ASP A 150 12.78 3.87 -13.92
CA ASP A 150 12.58 3.41 -15.29
C ASP A 150 12.33 1.90 -15.40
N LEU A 151 12.93 1.09 -14.52
CA LEU A 151 12.73 -0.35 -14.54
C LEU A 151 11.26 -0.73 -14.29
N VAL A 152 10.60 -0.06 -13.34
CA VAL A 152 9.18 -0.26 -13.04
C VAL A 152 8.32 0.33 -14.14
N SER A 153 8.62 1.55 -14.58
CA SER A 153 7.86 2.26 -15.62
C SER A 153 7.88 1.57 -16.97
N HIS A 154 9.03 0.97 -17.37
CA HIS A 154 9.14 0.23 -18.63
C HIS A 154 8.44 -1.15 -18.57
N LEU A 155 8.33 -1.75 -17.39
CA LEU A 155 7.68 -3.06 -17.23
C LEU A 155 6.16 -2.93 -17.15
N ALA A 156 5.67 -1.83 -16.58
CA ALA A 156 4.24 -1.59 -16.38
C ALA A 156 3.54 -1.24 -17.71
N VAL A 157 2.35 -1.80 -17.89
CA VAL A 157 1.46 -1.36 -18.97
C VAL A 157 0.48 -0.28 -18.44
N PRO A 158 -0.05 0.61 -19.30
CA PRO A 158 -0.98 1.65 -18.89
C PRO A 158 -2.15 1.11 -18.05
N GLY A 159 -2.37 1.69 -16.87
CA GLY A 159 -3.45 1.30 -15.94
C GLY A 159 -3.16 0.05 -15.10
N GLN A 160 -1.99 -0.55 -15.21
CA GLN A 160 -1.60 -1.70 -14.40
C GLN A 160 -1.23 -1.30 -12.97
N ILE A 161 -0.65 -0.12 -12.76
CA ILE A 161 -0.34 0.41 -11.42
C ILE A 161 -1.52 1.26 -10.93
N ILE A 162 -2.01 0.93 -9.74
CA ILE A 162 -3.07 1.65 -9.03
C ILE A 162 -2.41 2.29 -7.80
N PRO A 163 -2.34 3.62 -7.71
CA PRO A 163 -1.77 4.28 -6.55
C PRO A 163 -2.66 4.10 -5.32
N VAL A 164 -2.05 3.75 -4.20
CA VAL A 164 -2.72 3.58 -2.90
C VAL A 164 -2.40 4.73 -1.96
N ASP A 165 -1.24 5.36 -2.10
CA ASP A 165 -0.91 6.56 -1.34
C ASP A 165 -1.98 7.63 -1.55
N SER A 166 -2.43 8.27 -0.47
CA SER A 166 -3.67 9.07 -0.47
C SER A 166 -3.64 10.21 -1.49
N GLU A 167 -2.51 10.90 -1.59
CA GLU A 167 -2.31 12.02 -2.51
C GLU A 167 -2.36 11.56 -3.97
N HIS A 168 -1.70 10.45 -4.29
CA HIS A 168 -1.66 9.91 -5.65
C HIS A 168 -2.98 9.26 -6.05
N SER A 169 -3.67 8.62 -5.10
CA SER A 169 -5.04 8.13 -5.30
C SER A 169 -6.01 9.28 -5.61
N ALA A 170 -5.88 10.42 -4.92
CA ALA A 170 -6.67 11.61 -5.21
C ALA A 170 -6.36 12.18 -6.60
N ILE A 171 -5.06 12.31 -6.97
CA ILE A 171 -4.66 12.74 -8.32
C ILE A 171 -5.25 11.80 -9.37
N ALA A 172 -5.10 10.49 -9.21
CA ALA A 172 -5.64 9.52 -10.16
C ALA A 172 -7.15 9.66 -10.38
N GLN A 173 -7.90 9.97 -9.32
CA GLN A 173 -9.34 10.23 -9.40
C GLN A 173 -9.64 11.57 -10.09
N CYS A 174 -8.89 12.64 -9.78
CA CYS A 174 -9.06 13.94 -10.43
C CYS A 174 -8.75 13.88 -11.93
N LEU A 175 -7.76 13.07 -12.34
CA LEU A 175 -7.40 12.87 -13.75
C LEU A 175 -8.50 12.19 -14.59
N LEU A 176 -9.50 11.57 -13.95
CA LEU A 176 -10.68 11.05 -14.67
C LEU A 176 -11.57 12.16 -15.24
N ALA A 177 -11.42 13.41 -14.78
CA ALA A 177 -12.23 14.55 -15.24
C ALA A 177 -11.72 15.17 -16.55
N GLY A 178 -10.52 14.82 -17.02
CA GLY A 178 -9.93 15.38 -18.25
C GLY A 178 -8.94 14.42 -18.92
N LYS A 179 -8.27 14.88 -19.96
CA LYS A 179 -7.26 14.11 -20.69
C LYS A 179 -5.86 14.55 -20.26
N GLY A 180 -4.89 13.66 -20.34
CA GLY A 180 -3.49 13.96 -19.97
C GLY A 180 -2.94 15.27 -20.57
N PRO A 181 -3.09 15.55 -21.88
CA PRO A 181 -2.64 16.81 -22.50
C PRO A 181 -3.33 18.08 -22.00
N GLU A 182 -4.46 17.95 -21.32
CA GLU A 182 -5.20 19.07 -20.72
C GLU A 182 -4.74 19.41 -19.30
N VAL A 183 -3.89 18.58 -18.71
CA VAL A 183 -3.33 18.80 -17.36
C VAL A 183 -2.28 19.91 -17.44
N ARG A 184 -2.49 20.97 -16.64
CA ARG A 184 -1.54 22.06 -16.49
C ARG A 184 -0.53 21.76 -15.38
N LYS A 185 -1.02 21.33 -14.21
CA LYS A 185 -0.17 20.95 -13.08
C LYS A 185 -0.88 20.05 -12.09
N LEU A 186 -0.08 19.30 -11.34
CA LEU A 186 -0.50 18.56 -10.15
C LEU A 186 -0.19 19.38 -8.89
N ILE A 187 -1.09 19.39 -7.93
CA ILE A 187 -0.91 20.08 -6.65
C ILE A 187 -1.06 19.04 -5.54
N ILE A 188 0.06 18.71 -4.89
CA ILE A 188 0.12 17.74 -3.80
C ILE A 188 0.01 18.50 -2.48
N THR A 189 -0.92 18.11 -1.60
CA THR A 189 -1.04 18.74 -0.29
C THR A 189 -0.11 18.09 0.73
N ALA A 190 0.30 18.84 1.74
CA ALA A 190 1.10 18.38 2.86
C ALA A 190 0.50 18.89 4.17
N SER A 191 0.43 18.03 5.21
CA SER A 191 0.00 18.48 6.54
C SER A 191 0.99 19.47 7.18
N GLY A 192 2.24 19.47 6.73
CA GLY A 192 3.33 20.23 7.32
C GLY A 192 4.06 19.49 8.44
N GLY A 193 3.52 18.36 8.92
CA GLY A 193 4.11 17.54 9.97
C GLY A 193 4.11 18.18 11.37
N PRO A 194 4.69 17.51 12.38
CA PRO A 194 4.67 17.97 13.78
C PRO A 194 5.52 19.22 14.04
N PHE A 195 6.32 19.64 13.08
CA PHE A 195 7.24 20.77 13.24
C PHE A 195 6.83 22.02 12.49
N LEU A 196 5.63 22.01 11.88
CA LEU A 196 5.09 23.19 11.20
C LEU A 196 5.08 24.42 12.11
N GLY A 197 5.67 25.53 11.65
CA GLY A 197 5.74 26.80 12.38
C GLY A 197 6.83 26.87 13.44
N LYS A 198 7.62 25.80 13.68
CA LYS A 198 8.76 25.86 14.60
C LYS A 198 9.95 26.57 13.99
N SER A 199 10.61 27.44 14.79
CA SER A 199 11.87 28.06 14.42
C SER A 199 13.04 27.08 14.47
N ARG A 200 14.16 27.41 13.80
CA ARG A 200 15.38 26.60 13.81
C ARG A 200 15.85 26.28 15.24
N ASN A 201 15.87 27.27 16.15
CA ASN A 201 16.29 27.06 17.54
C ASN A 201 15.36 26.11 18.31
N GLN A 202 14.09 26.07 17.97
CA GLN A 202 13.14 25.10 18.55
C GLN A 202 13.39 23.69 17.99
N LEU A 203 13.76 23.58 16.69
CA LEU A 203 14.07 22.30 16.06
C LEU A 203 15.34 21.64 16.60
N GLU A 204 16.33 22.41 17.10
CA GLU A 204 17.55 21.87 17.71
C GLU A 204 17.27 21.04 18.99
N LYS A 205 16.10 21.20 19.59
CA LYS A 205 15.73 20.57 20.87
C LYS A 205 14.71 19.46 20.72
N VAL A 206 14.28 19.12 19.50
CA VAL A 206 13.26 18.08 19.27
C VAL A 206 13.84 16.70 19.50
N SER A 207 13.04 15.84 20.09
CA SER A 207 13.34 14.43 20.31
C SER A 207 12.78 13.55 19.16
N ILE A 208 13.14 12.26 19.20
CA ILE A 208 12.55 11.25 18.31
C ILE A 208 11.03 11.14 18.57
N ASP A 209 10.63 11.19 19.83
CA ASP A 209 9.21 11.11 20.21
C ASP A 209 8.40 12.30 19.65
N ASP A 210 8.98 13.51 19.65
CA ASP A 210 8.36 14.66 19.01
C ASP A 210 8.19 14.46 17.50
N ALA A 211 9.15 13.84 16.84
CA ALA A 211 9.08 13.53 15.41
C ALA A 211 8.04 12.43 15.10
N LEU A 212 7.82 11.50 16.01
CA LEU A 212 6.82 10.44 15.91
C LEU A 212 5.40 10.92 16.26
N ALA A 213 5.25 12.07 16.91
CA ALA A 213 3.96 12.65 17.29
C ALA A 213 3.30 13.41 16.13
N HIS A 214 2.87 12.69 15.07
CA HIS A 214 2.20 13.34 13.95
C HIS A 214 0.82 13.87 14.38
N PRO A 215 0.47 15.15 14.09
CA PRO A 215 -0.74 15.80 14.60
C PRO A 215 -2.04 15.20 14.06
N THR A 216 -2.03 14.62 12.86
CA THR A 216 -3.25 14.21 12.14
C THR A 216 -3.31 12.69 11.91
N TRP A 217 -2.18 12.05 11.58
CA TRP A 217 -2.17 10.68 11.09
C TRP A 217 -1.47 9.70 12.02
N LYS A 218 -2.04 8.49 12.13
CA LYS A 218 -1.38 7.33 12.75
C LYS A 218 -0.79 6.46 11.64
N MET A 219 0.50 6.63 11.41
CA MET A 219 1.25 5.93 10.35
C MET A 219 2.34 5.04 10.94
N GLY A 220 2.99 4.23 10.09
CA GLY A 220 4.19 3.51 10.50
C GLY A 220 5.35 4.47 10.86
N PRO A 221 6.29 4.05 11.73
CA PRO A 221 7.36 4.93 12.24
C PRO A 221 8.18 5.59 11.14
N LEU A 222 8.54 4.86 10.09
CA LEU A 222 9.34 5.36 8.97
C LEU A 222 8.64 6.53 8.26
N VAL A 223 7.38 6.35 7.87
CA VAL A 223 6.60 7.39 7.18
C VAL A 223 6.38 8.59 8.08
N THR A 224 6.17 8.37 9.39
CA THR A 224 5.98 9.44 10.37
C THR A 224 7.23 10.32 10.49
N ILE A 225 8.42 9.73 10.59
CA ILE A 225 9.71 10.45 10.60
C ILE A 225 9.94 11.20 9.28
N ASN A 226 9.67 10.56 8.14
CA ASN A 226 9.79 11.20 6.83
C ASN A 226 8.82 12.39 6.71
N SER A 227 7.61 12.29 7.26
CA SER A 227 6.64 13.37 7.30
C SER A 227 7.11 14.55 8.16
N ALA A 228 7.73 14.28 9.31
CA ALA A 228 8.25 15.31 10.21
C ALA A 228 9.31 16.21 9.55
N THR A 229 10.04 15.68 8.59
CA THR A 229 11.11 16.38 7.86
C THR A 229 10.70 16.84 6.45
N LEU A 230 9.46 16.58 6.04
CA LEU A 230 8.95 16.73 4.66
C LEU A 230 9.67 15.86 3.60
N VAL A 231 10.56 14.97 4.00
CA VAL A 231 11.15 13.97 3.10
C VAL A 231 10.06 13.12 2.44
N ASN A 232 9.02 12.74 3.21
CA ASN A 232 7.88 12.02 2.65
C ASN A 232 7.24 12.79 1.47
N LYS A 233 7.08 14.10 1.60
CA LYS A 233 6.51 14.92 0.52
C LYS A 233 7.45 15.01 -0.69
N GLY A 234 8.76 15.05 -0.48
CA GLY A 234 9.74 14.93 -1.57
C GLY A 234 9.65 13.60 -2.30
N LEU A 235 9.48 12.48 -1.57
CA LEU A 235 9.26 11.16 -2.17
C LEU A 235 7.95 11.13 -2.96
N GLU A 236 6.89 11.73 -2.47
CA GLU A 236 5.61 11.80 -3.16
C GLU A 236 5.65 12.66 -4.44
N VAL A 237 6.45 13.71 -4.49
CA VAL A 237 6.70 14.47 -5.73
C VAL A 237 7.38 13.60 -6.79
N ILE A 238 8.37 12.80 -6.38
CA ILE A 238 9.04 11.84 -7.29
C ILE A 238 8.05 10.77 -7.75
N GLU A 239 7.25 10.24 -6.84
CA GLU A 239 6.23 9.23 -7.14
C GLU A 239 5.18 9.77 -8.13
N ALA A 240 4.70 11.01 -7.95
CA ALA A 240 3.75 11.65 -8.86
C ALA A 240 4.33 11.81 -10.27
N HIS A 241 5.60 12.25 -10.37
CA HIS A 241 6.31 12.31 -11.64
C HIS A 241 6.33 10.96 -12.36
N LEU A 242 6.70 9.90 -11.64
CA LEU A 242 6.82 8.55 -12.21
C LEU A 242 5.47 7.89 -12.55
N LEU A 243 4.42 8.16 -11.76
CA LEU A 243 3.09 7.58 -11.98
C LEU A 243 2.31 8.24 -13.11
N PHE A 244 2.43 9.57 -13.23
CA PHE A 244 1.56 10.36 -14.10
C PHE A 244 2.30 10.98 -15.28
N ASP A 245 3.61 10.74 -15.41
CA ASP A 245 4.47 11.29 -16.46
C ASP A 245 4.37 12.84 -16.58
N VAL A 246 4.25 13.53 -15.44
CA VAL A 246 4.18 14.99 -15.35
C VAL A 246 5.56 15.53 -14.96
N PRO A 247 6.12 16.52 -15.68
CA PRO A 247 7.41 17.12 -15.34
C PRO A 247 7.43 17.68 -13.91
N PHE A 248 8.57 17.64 -13.24
CA PHE A 248 8.73 18.21 -11.89
C PHE A 248 8.36 19.69 -11.80
N THR A 249 8.55 20.45 -12.88
CA THR A 249 8.16 21.87 -12.99
C THR A 249 6.66 22.09 -12.86
N ASP A 250 5.88 21.07 -13.15
CA ASP A 250 4.42 21.11 -13.18
C ASP A 250 3.81 20.36 -11.99
N ILE A 251 4.63 20.04 -10.97
CA ILE A 251 4.20 19.45 -9.70
C ILE A 251 4.45 20.47 -8.58
N GLU A 252 3.38 20.96 -7.99
CA GLU A 252 3.40 21.94 -6.88
C GLU A 252 3.09 21.27 -5.55
N VAL A 253 3.71 21.74 -4.47
CA VAL A 253 3.39 21.29 -3.11
C VAL A 253 2.77 22.46 -2.32
N THR A 254 1.60 22.20 -1.73
CA THR A 254 0.88 23.18 -0.90
C THR A 254 0.70 22.64 0.51
N VAL A 255 1.08 23.43 1.53
CA VAL A 255 0.85 23.05 2.94
C VAL A 255 -0.61 23.30 3.28
N HIS A 256 -1.31 22.22 3.65
CA HIS A 256 -2.72 22.18 4.04
C HIS A 256 -2.88 21.43 5.37
N PRO A 257 -2.71 22.11 6.53
CA PRO A 257 -2.65 21.44 7.84
C PRO A 257 -3.91 20.65 8.20
N GLN A 258 -5.07 21.07 7.68
CA GLN A 258 -6.36 20.42 7.93
C GLN A 258 -6.46 19.04 7.25
N SER A 259 -5.65 18.82 6.22
CA SER A 259 -5.60 17.54 5.46
C SER A 259 -6.98 17.02 5.02
N VAL A 260 -7.90 17.92 4.64
CA VAL A 260 -9.23 17.59 4.10
C VAL A 260 -9.13 17.29 2.62
N VAL A 261 -8.37 18.12 1.88
CA VAL A 261 -8.03 17.91 0.47
C VAL A 261 -6.67 17.26 0.40
N HIS A 262 -6.57 16.11 -0.29
CA HIS A 262 -5.33 15.35 -0.38
C HIS A 262 -4.46 15.75 -1.57
N SER A 263 -5.09 16.10 -2.71
CA SER A 263 -4.41 16.64 -3.89
C SER A 263 -5.42 17.32 -4.81
N MET A 264 -4.89 18.06 -5.79
CA MET A 264 -5.69 18.72 -6.83
C MET A 264 -5.00 18.57 -8.18
N VAL A 265 -5.79 18.64 -9.26
CA VAL A 265 -5.32 18.74 -10.64
C VAL A 265 -5.87 20.02 -11.23
N GLU A 266 -4.99 20.88 -11.72
CA GLU A 266 -5.34 22.08 -12.48
C GLU A 266 -5.21 21.80 -13.98
N PHE A 267 -6.23 22.13 -14.73
CA PHE A 267 -6.29 21.96 -16.18
C PHE A 267 -5.95 23.27 -16.92
N ILE A 268 -5.64 23.17 -18.21
CA ILE A 268 -5.22 24.32 -19.06
C ILE A 268 -6.31 25.38 -19.23
N ASP A 269 -7.58 25.03 -19.04
CA ASP A 269 -8.71 25.97 -19.05
C ASP A 269 -8.89 26.74 -17.72
N GLY A 270 -8.04 26.45 -16.72
CA GLY A 270 -8.07 27.05 -15.39
C GLY A 270 -9.00 26.35 -14.42
N SER A 271 -9.73 25.30 -14.82
CA SER A 271 -10.49 24.48 -13.89
C SER A 271 -9.57 23.70 -12.94
N THR A 272 -9.99 23.50 -11.69
CA THR A 272 -9.26 22.73 -10.70
C THR A 272 -10.19 21.73 -10.05
N ILE A 273 -9.77 20.45 -10.04
CA ILE A 273 -10.50 19.33 -9.42
C ILE A 273 -9.72 18.88 -8.19
N ALA A 274 -10.45 18.63 -7.07
CA ALA A 274 -9.91 18.20 -5.78
C ALA A 274 -10.65 16.97 -5.23
#